data_36d9ba26a988d5559041cddba786ec56
#
_entry.id   36d9ba26a988d5559041cddba786ec56
#
_cell.length_a   1.000
_cell.length_b   1.000
_cell.length_c   1.000
_cell.angle_alpha   90.00
_cell.angle_beta   90.00
_cell.angle_gamma   90.00
#
_symmetry.space_group_name_H-M   'P 1'
#
loop_
_entity.id
_entity.type
_entity.pdbx_description
1 polymer ?
#
loop_
_entity_poly.entity_id
_entity_poly.type
_entity_poly.pdbx_seq_one_letter_code
_entity_poly.pdbx_strand_id
1 'polypeptide(L)'
;MAKQDKRIARSIKLMKESYLQLLKEKPMEKISVVEICERAGISRYTFYSHYEDINALRNDLQQQLCREFFSSVNLYKFDRNSRPALDALVHQIRTEPDLFALLFGTSISKENMVALIEDLFQLTLPVWSAHSALPQDQIRLIYCYMISGIFSMVREWYQSGFSTDEETIKDLMENLVRHGVYHYIYTK
;
A
#
# COMPACT_ATOMS: atom_id res chain seq x y z
N MET A 1 -13.17 -8.14 -29.16
CA MET A 1 -12.30 -7.57 -28.14
C MET A 1 -13.06 -7.31 -26.84
N ALA A 2 -14.01 -6.41 -26.72
CA ALA A 2 -14.66 -6.03 -25.44
C ALA A 2 -15.29 -7.19 -24.61
N LYS A 3 -15.77 -8.27 -25.22
CA LYS A 3 -16.41 -9.40 -24.49
C LYS A 3 -15.35 -10.36 -23.88
N GLN A 4 -14.20 -10.52 -24.52
CA GLN A 4 -13.08 -11.32 -24.04
C GLN A 4 -12.39 -10.61 -22.86
N ASP A 5 -12.21 -9.28 -22.97
CA ASP A 5 -11.60 -8.46 -21.93
C ASP A 5 -12.43 -8.47 -20.62
N LYS A 6 -13.77 -8.42 -20.75
CA LYS A 6 -14.69 -8.54 -19.58
C LYS A 6 -14.62 -9.91 -18.91
N ARG A 7 -14.43 -10.99 -19.67
CA ARG A 7 -14.29 -12.35 -19.13
C ARG A 7 -12.97 -12.50 -18.38
N ILE A 8 -11.89 -11.97 -18.94
CA ILE A 8 -10.56 -11.95 -18.33
C ILE A 8 -10.61 -11.18 -16.99
N ALA A 9 -11.09 -9.95 -17.00
CA ALA A 9 -11.21 -9.13 -15.81
C ALA A 9 -12.06 -9.79 -14.72
N ARG A 10 -13.14 -10.48 -15.10
CA ARG A 10 -13.99 -11.25 -14.17
C ARG A 10 -13.21 -12.40 -13.52
N SER A 11 -12.46 -13.17 -14.32
CA SER A 11 -11.66 -14.29 -13.79
C SER A 11 -10.60 -13.82 -12.80
N ILE A 12 -9.88 -12.75 -13.13
CA ILE A 12 -8.88 -12.12 -12.25
C ILE A 12 -9.53 -11.68 -10.93
N LYS A 13 -10.67 -10.99 -11.01
CA LYS A 13 -11.42 -10.55 -9.83
C LYS A 13 -11.80 -11.72 -8.94
N LEU A 14 -12.37 -12.79 -9.50
CA LEU A 14 -12.77 -13.98 -8.75
C LEU A 14 -11.58 -14.67 -8.07
N MET A 15 -10.43 -14.75 -8.73
CA MET A 15 -9.20 -15.30 -8.13
C MET A 15 -8.74 -14.48 -6.93
N LYS A 16 -8.71 -13.15 -7.05
CA LYS A 16 -8.31 -12.23 -5.98
C LYS A 16 -9.26 -12.31 -4.78
N GLU A 17 -10.57 -12.29 -5.03
CA GLU A 17 -11.59 -12.42 -3.98
C GLU A 17 -11.49 -13.77 -3.25
N SER A 18 -11.29 -14.86 -4.01
CA SER A 18 -11.12 -16.21 -3.43
C SER A 18 -9.87 -16.30 -2.57
N TYR A 19 -8.76 -15.70 -3.00
CA TYR A 19 -7.53 -15.64 -2.22
C TYR A 19 -7.72 -14.87 -0.89
N LEU A 20 -8.38 -13.70 -0.93
CA LEU A 20 -8.68 -12.91 0.27
C LEU A 20 -9.60 -13.68 1.26
N GLN A 21 -10.56 -14.44 0.75
CA GLN A 21 -11.42 -15.28 1.61
C GLN A 21 -10.61 -16.40 2.27
N LEU A 22 -9.72 -17.06 1.52
CA LEU A 22 -8.85 -18.11 2.06
C LEU A 22 -7.89 -17.60 3.13
N LEU A 23 -7.39 -16.38 2.99
CA LEU A 23 -6.54 -15.73 4.01
C LEU A 23 -7.24 -15.53 5.35
N LYS A 24 -8.56 -15.39 5.37
CA LYS A 24 -9.35 -15.33 6.62
C LYS A 24 -9.51 -16.68 7.30
N GLU A 25 -9.30 -17.77 6.56
CA GLU A 25 -9.52 -19.13 7.04
C GLU A 25 -8.23 -19.84 7.47
N LYS A 26 -7.09 -19.45 6.88
CA LYS A 26 -5.81 -20.13 7.11
C LYS A 26 -4.60 -19.27 6.75
N PRO A 27 -3.42 -19.61 7.30
CA PRO A 27 -2.17 -18.93 6.97
C PRO A 27 -1.87 -19.01 5.47
N MET A 28 -1.26 -17.95 4.96
CA MET A 28 -0.93 -17.74 3.55
C MET A 28 -0.13 -18.91 2.93
N GLU A 29 0.81 -19.47 3.69
CA GLU A 29 1.69 -20.54 3.25
C GLU A 29 0.94 -21.85 2.98
N LYS A 30 -0.28 -21.98 3.49
CA LYS A 30 -1.15 -23.15 3.32
C LYS A 30 -2.17 -22.98 2.19
N ILE A 31 -2.22 -21.82 1.53
CA ILE A 31 -3.14 -21.58 0.42
C ILE A 31 -2.53 -22.14 -0.88
N SER A 32 -3.31 -22.90 -1.62
CA SER A 32 -2.89 -23.51 -2.88
C SER A 32 -3.68 -22.96 -4.07
N VAL A 33 -3.07 -23.03 -5.26
CA VAL A 33 -3.76 -22.68 -6.53
C VAL A 33 -5.03 -23.51 -6.74
N VAL A 34 -5.03 -24.76 -6.27
CA VAL A 34 -6.21 -25.65 -6.39
C VAL A 34 -7.41 -25.06 -5.67
N GLU A 35 -7.22 -24.69 -4.42
CA GLU A 35 -8.30 -24.14 -3.59
C GLU A 35 -8.79 -22.77 -4.09
N ILE A 36 -7.88 -21.95 -4.62
CA ILE A 36 -8.26 -20.69 -5.28
C ILE A 36 -9.15 -20.99 -6.49
N CYS A 37 -8.76 -21.94 -7.34
CA CYS A 37 -9.53 -22.31 -8.53
C CYS A 37 -10.90 -22.89 -8.19
N GLU A 38 -10.97 -23.78 -7.21
CA GLU A 38 -12.21 -24.39 -6.73
C GLU A 38 -13.17 -23.33 -6.21
N ARG A 39 -12.69 -22.42 -5.35
CA ARG A 39 -13.51 -21.35 -4.78
C ARG A 39 -13.93 -20.31 -5.82
N ALA A 40 -13.06 -19.97 -6.76
CA ALA A 40 -13.33 -19.06 -7.85
C ALA A 40 -14.22 -19.64 -8.94
N GLY A 41 -14.47 -20.97 -8.95
CA GLY A 41 -15.20 -21.67 -9.99
C GLY A 41 -14.52 -21.62 -11.37
N ILE A 42 -13.17 -21.66 -11.40
CA ILE A 42 -12.37 -21.61 -12.63
C ILE A 42 -11.46 -22.84 -12.76
N SER A 43 -11.01 -23.11 -13.99
CA SER A 43 -10.02 -24.17 -14.23
C SER A 43 -8.60 -23.68 -13.85
N ARG A 44 -7.71 -24.65 -13.53
CA ARG A 44 -6.28 -24.37 -13.37
C ARG A 44 -5.67 -23.76 -14.64
N TYR A 45 -6.11 -24.17 -15.81
CA TYR A 45 -5.69 -23.58 -17.08
C TYR A 45 -6.01 -22.07 -17.09
N THR A 46 -7.21 -21.67 -16.64
CA THR A 46 -7.57 -20.27 -16.53
C THR A 46 -6.68 -19.53 -15.55
N PHE A 47 -6.32 -20.14 -14.42
CA PHE A 47 -5.38 -19.54 -13.46
C PHE A 47 -4.02 -19.28 -14.12
N TYR A 48 -3.40 -20.35 -14.69
CA TYR A 48 -2.06 -20.25 -15.27
C TYR A 48 -2.00 -19.44 -16.57
N SER A 49 -3.15 -19.12 -17.19
CA SER A 49 -3.19 -18.16 -18.31
C SER A 49 -3.05 -16.70 -17.85
N HIS A 50 -3.17 -16.40 -16.55
CA HIS A 50 -3.08 -15.06 -15.97
C HIS A 50 -1.92 -14.88 -15.00
N TYR A 51 -1.61 -15.90 -14.22
CA TYR A 51 -0.57 -15.88 -13.20
C TYR A 51 0.32 -17.11 -13.32
N GLU A 52 1.62 -16.89 -13.29
CA GLU A 52 2.63 -17.96 -13.30
C GLU A 52 2.50 -18.86 -12.07
N ASP A 53 2.27 -18.24 -10.91
CA ASP A 53 2.10 -18.92 -9.62
C ASP A 53 1.22 -18.10 -8.66
N ILE A 54 1.07 -18.60 -7.45
CA ILE A 54 0.32 -17.93 -6.38
C ILE A 54 0.99 -16.61 -5.92
N ASN A 55 2.31 -16.49 -6.06
CA ASN A 55 3.04 -15.28 -5.68
C ASN A 55 2.75 -14.16 -6.67
N ALA A 56 2.63 -14.48 -7.97
CA ALA A 56 2.23 -13.52 -8.99
C ALA A 56 0.82 -12.96 -8.73
N LEU A 57 -0.14 -13.83 -8.38
CA LEU A 57 -1.48 -13.40 -7.96
C LEU A 57 -1.42 -12.50 -6.71
N ARG A 58 -0.66 -12.91 -5.69
CA ARG A 58 -0.49 -12.15 -4.44
C ARG A 58 0.10 -10.77 -4.68
N ASN A 59 1.15 -10.70 -5.50
CA ASN A 59 1.82 -9.44 -5.82
C ASN A 59 0.89 -8.47 -6.54
N ASP A 60 0.12 -8.93 -7.54
CA ASP A 60 -0.87 -8.12 -8.23
C ASP A 60 -1.99 -7.64 -7.28
N LEU A 61 -2.47 -8.52 -6.40
CA LEU A 61 -3.45 -8.16 -5.38
C LEU A 61 -2.90 -7.12 -4.39
N GLN A 62 -1.68 -7.30 -3.90
CA GLN A 62 -1.02 -6.35 -3.01
C GLN A 62 -0.90 -4.98 -3.66
N GLN A 63 -0.43 -4.90 -4.91
CA GLN A 63 -0.33 -3.63 -5.63
C GLN A 63 -1.68 -2.93 -5.79
N GLN A 64 -2.73 -3.69 -6.11
CA GLN A 64 -4.09 -3.14 -6.21
C GLN A 64 -4.56 -2.57 -4.87
N LEU A 65 -4.48 -3.36 -3.81
CA LEU A 65 -4.93 -2.96 -2.47
C LEU A 65 -4.11 -1.80 -1.91
N CYS A 66 -2.80 -1.76 -2.18
CA CYS A 66 -1.97 -0.61 -1.83
C CYS A 66 -2.46 0.67 -2.50
N ARG A 67 -2.71 0.65 -3.82
CA ARG A 67 -3.24 1.81 -4.54
C ARG A 67 -4.60 2.26 -3.97
N GLU A 68 -5.50 1.33 -3.71
CA GLU A 68 -6.83 1.61 -3.13
C GLU A 68 -6.68 2.23 -1.72
N PHE A 69 -5.84 1.64 -0.86
CA PHE A 69 -5.55 2.13 0.47
C PHE A 69 -5.01 3.57 0.45
N PHE A 70 -3.97 3.85 -0.34
CA PHE A 70 -3.38 5.19 -0.39
C PHE A 70 -4.26 6.22 -1.08
N SER A 71 -5.09 5.79 -2.02
CA SER A 71 -6.11 6.68 -2.59
C SER A 71 -7.14 7.09 -1.54
N SER A 72 -7.53 6.18 -0.64
CA SER A 72 -8.51 6.48 0.41
C SER A 72 -7.98 7.43 1.48
N VAL A 73 -6.70 7.29 1.87
CA VAL A 73 -6.06 8.16 2.89
C VAL A 73 -5.53 9.48 2.32
N ASN A 74 -5.66 9.72 1.01
CA ASN A 74 -5.22 10.96 0.35
C ASN A 74 -3.77 11.38 0.68
N LEU A 75 -2.86 10.40 0.80
CA LEU A 75 -1.45 10.65 1.15
C LEU A 75 -0.73 11.59 0.17
N TYR A 76 -1.24 11.75 -1.05
CA TYR A 76 -0.70 12.72 -2.03
C TYR A 76 -1.03 14.18 -1.67
N LYS A 77 -1.98 14.43 -0.76
CA LYS A 77 -2.27 15.76 -0.22
C LYS A 77 -1.39 16.15 0.97
N PHE A 78 -0.19 15.58 1.07
CA PHE A 78 0.83 16.03 2.00
C PHE A 78 1.28 17.45 1.57
N ASP A 79 0.40 18.42 1.81
CA ASP A 79 0.73 19.84 1.82
C ASP A 79 1.25 20.23 3.23
N ARG A 80 1.24 21.51 3.54
CA ARG A 80 1.69 22.01 4.88
C ARG A 80 0.93 21.42 6.08
N ASN A 81 -0.16 20.71 5.86
CA ASN A 81 -0.97 20.06 6.90
C ASN A 81 -1.11 18.55 6.63
N SER A 82 -0.19 17.77 7.16
CA SER A 82 -0.20 16.30 7.04
C SER A 82 -1.18 15.61 7.98
N ARG A 83 -1.69 16.31 9.01
CA ARG A 83 -2.52 15.70 10.07
C ARG A 83 -3.74 14.94 9.53
N PRO A 84 -4.58 15.47 8.64
CA PRO A 84 -5.74 14.74 8.14
C PRO A 84 -5.38 13.41 7.42
N ALA A 85 -4.25 13.39 6.70
CA ALA A 85 -3.78 12.19 6.04
C ALA A 85 -3.26 11.14 7.05
N LEU A 86 -2.57 11.59 8.11
CA LEU A 86 -2.12 10.72 9.20
C LEU A 86 -3.29 10.18 10.02
N ASP A 87 -4.32 11.00 10.30
CA ASP A 87 -5.55 10.57 10.97
C ASP A 87 -6.25 9.47 10.17
N ALA A 88 -6.41 9.65 8.86
CA ALA A 88 -7.01 8.66 7.97
C ALA A 88 -6.17 7.37 7.91
N LEU A 89 -4.84 7.48 7.83
CA LEU A 89 -3.92 6.36 7.81
C LEU A 89 -4.02 5.52 9.11
N VAL A 90 -3.90 6.16 10.25
CA VAL A 90 -3.95 5.49 11.56
C VAL A 90 -5.32 4.85 11.79
N HIS A 91 -6.40 5.58 11.48
CA HIS A 91 -7.76 5.05 11.59
C HIS A 91 -7.96 3.79 10.74
N GLN A 92 -7.53 3.80 9.48
CA GLN A 92 -7.70 2.65 8.59
C GLN A 92 -6.89 1.43 9.05
N ILE A 93 -5.67 1.63 9.56
CA ILE A 93 -4.85 0.54 10.10
C ILE A 93 -5.51 -0.10 11.33
N ARG A 94 -6.14 0.70 12.17
CA ARG A 94 -6.86 0.21 13.35
C ARG A 94 -8.14 -0.52 13.02
N THR A 95 -8.86 -0.07 12.00
CA THR A 95 -10.14 -0.68 11.58
C THR A 95 -9.94 -1.92 10.72
N GLU A 96 -8.84 -2.00 9.96
CA GLU A 96 -8.54 -3.11 9.05
C GLU A 96 -7.12 -3.66 9.24
N PRO A 97 -6.78 -4.17 10.46
CA PRO A 97 -5.43 -4.62 10.77
C PRO A 97 -4.96 -5.81 9.90
N ASP A 98 -5.88 -6.70 9.52
CA ASP A 98 -5.57 -7.83 8.64
C ASP A 98 -5.20 -7.38 7.23
N LEU A 99 -5.88 -6.34 6.72
CA LEU A 99 -5.53 -5.71 5.44
C LEU A 99 -4.14 -5.08 5.52
N PHE A 100 -3.84 -4.37 6.61
CA PHE A 100 -2.52 -3.79 6.82
C PHE A 100 -1.43 -4.86 6.90
N ALA A 101 -1.67 -5.97 7.62
CA ALA A 101 -0.74 -7.10 7.69
C ALA A 101 -0.47 -7.71 6.30
N LEU A 102 -1.50 -7.84 5.47
CA LEU A 102 -1.36 -8.32 4.10
C LEU A 102 -0.52 -7.35 3.24
N LEU A 103 -0.74 -6.05 3.39
CA LEU A 103 -0.10 -5.02 2.57
C LEU A 103 1.35 -4.73 3.00
N PHE A 104 1.60 -4.67 4.31
CA PHE A 104 2.85 -4.13 4.88
C PHE A 104 3.53 -5.07 5.87
N GLY A 105 3.00 -6.26 6.07
CA GLY A 105 3.62 -7.31 6.88
C GLY A 105 4.94 -7.80 6.26
N THR A 106 5.48 -8.87 6.82
CA THR A 106 6.75 -9.48 6.38
C THR A 106 6.75 -9.99 4.95
N SER A 107 5.57 -10.00 4.30
CA SER A 107 5.34 -10.61 2.98
C SER A 107 5.43 -9.63 1.81
N ILE A 108 5.58 -8.31 2.06
CA ILE A 108 5.71 -7.38 0.93
C ILE A 108 7.08 -7.56 0.27
N SER A 109 7.10 -7.79 -1.03
CA SER A 109 8.34 -7.87 -1.77
C SER A 109 9.00 -6.48 -1.87
N LYS A 110 10.32 -6.47 -1.99
CA LYS A 110 11.07 -5.22 -2.18
C LYS A 110 10.59 -4.49 -3.44
N GLU A 111 10.30 -5.24 -4.49
CA GLU A 111 9.83 -4.73 -5.78
C GLU A 111 8.46 -4.03 -5.64
N ASN A 112 7.53 -4.63 -4.89
CA ASN A 112 6.22 -4.04 -4.63
C ASN A 112 6.31 -2.77 -3.79
N MET A 113 7.22 -2.73 -2.80
CA MET A 113 7.46 -1.52 -2.02
C MET A 113 8.04 -0.40 -2.90
N VAL A 114 9.00 -0.71 -3.77
CA VAL A 114 9.59 0.28 -4.69
C VAL A 114 8.54 0.80 -5.66
N ALA A 115 7.72 -0.07 -6.26
CA ALA A 115 6.65 0.34 -7.17
C ALA A 115 5.63 1.25 -6.48
N LEU A 116 5.23 0.91 -5.25
CA LEU A 116 4.32 1.72 -4.46
C LEU A 116 4.88 3.11 -4.17
N ILE A 117 6.14 3.20 -3.71
CA ILE A 117 6.80 4.48 -3.44
C ILE A 117 6.84 5.33 -4.72
N GLU A 118 7.10 4.71 -5.88
CA GLU A 118 7.09 5.40 -7.17
C GLU A 118 5.72 5.94 -7.52
N ASP A 119 4.67 5.12 -7.46
CA ASP A 119 3.29 5.54 -7.76
C ASP A 119 2.86 6.73 -6.88
N LEU A 120 3.14 6.66 -5.58
CA LEU A 120 2.83 7.73 -4.64
C LEU A 120 3.68 8.99 -4.89
N PHE A 121 4.94 8.84 -5.27
CA PHE A 121 5.82 9.95 -5.61
C PHE A 121 5.28 10.73 -6.82
N GLN A 122 4.86 10.03 -7.87
CA GLN A 122 4.30 10.67 -9.06
C GLN A 122 3.05 11.50 -8.77
N LEU A 123 2.23 11.08 -7.79
CA LEU A 123 1.07 11.84 -7.33
C LEU A 123 1.45 13.07 -6.49
N THR A 124 2.54 13.00 -5.74
CA THR A 124 2.98 14.05 -4.82
C THR A 124 3.87 15.09 -5.50
N LEU A 125 4.65 14.68 -6.50
CA LEU A 125 5.64 15.50 -7.18
C LEU A 125 5.11 16.86 -7.70
N PRO A 126 3.93 16.96 -8.36
CA PRO A 126 3.43 18.24 -8.84
C PRO A 126 3.19 19.25 -7.70
N VAL A 127 2.69 18.76 -6.55
CA VAL A 127 2.43 19.61 -5.37
C VAL A 127 3.75 20.11 -4.78
N TRP A 128 4.70 19.22 -4.58
CA TRP A 128 5.98 19.59 -3.96
C TRP A 128 6.85 20.46 -4.86
N SER A 129 6.89 20.18 -6.15
CA SER A 129 7.63 21.01 -7.12
C SER A 129 7.07 22.42 -7.25
N ALA A 130 5.77 22.62 -7.03
CA ALA A 130 5.18 23.94 -7.03
C ALA A 130 5.61 24.82 -5.82
N HIS A 131 6.07 24.19 -4.74
CA HIS A 131 6.43 24.88 -3.48
C HIS A 131 7.93 24.79 -3.14
N SER A 132 8.72 24.09 -3.93
CA SER A 132 10.14 23.88 -3.69
C SER A 132 11.00 24.41 -4.84
N ALA A 133 12.13 25.01 -4.50
CA ALA A 133 13.16 25.37 -5.48
C ALA A 133 14.18 24.23 -5.72
N LEU A 134 14.01 23.09 -5.05
CA LEU A 134 14.92 21.95 -5.17
C LEU A 134 14.78 21.25 -6.52
N PRO A 135 15.86 20.70 -7.08
CA PRO A 135 15.82 19.79 -8.21
C PRO A 135 14.96 18.54 -7.91
N GLN A 136 14.36 17.96 -8.94
CA GLN A 136 13.44 16.84 -8.80
C GLN A 136 14.07 15.60 -8.16
N ASP A 137 15.34 15.33 -8.40
CA ASP A 137 16.10 14.23 -7.78
C ASP A 137 16.26 14.42 -6.28
N GLN A 138 16.46 15.65 -5.80
CA GLN A 138 16.52 15.94 -4.36
C GLN A 138 15.13 15.83 -3.71
N ILE A 139 14.07 16.33 -4.37
CA ILE A 139 12.69 16.14 -3.92
C ILE A 139 12.39 14.64 -3.76
N ARG A 140 12.84 13.81 -4.73
CA ARG A 140 12.68 12.35 -4.68
C ARG A 140 13.38 11.72 -3.46
N LEU A 141 14.60 12.12 -3.16
CA LEU A 141 15.33 11.59 -1.99
C LEU A 141 14.61 11.92 -0.67
N ILE A 142 14.15 13.16 -0.52
CA ILE A 142 13.38 13.61 0.66
C ILE A 142 12.06 12.82 0.76
N TYR A 143 11.37 12.63 -0.36
CA TYR A 143 10.14 11.85 -0.40
C TYR A 143 10.36 10.39 0.02
N CYS A 144 11.37 9.71 -0.54
CA CYS A 144 11.72 8.34 -0.19
C CYS A 144 12.05 8.20 1.30
N TYR A 145 12.78 9.14 1.87
CA TYR A 145 13.07 9.18 3.31
C TYR A 145 11.78 9.28 4.14
N MET A 146 10.92 10.24 3.82
CA MET A 146 9.67 10.48 4.53
C MET A 146 8.75 9.25 4.50
N ILE A 147 8.46 8.75 3.31
CA ILE A 147 7.49 7.66 3.16
C ILE A 147 8.00 6.36 3.79
N SER A 148 9.30 6.05 3.63
CA SER A 148 9.92 4.88 4.26
C SER A 148 9.92 4.99 5.78
N GLY A 149 10.14 6.18 6.32
CA GLY A 149 10.06 6.46 7.76
C GLY A 149 8.66 6.23 8.31
N ILE A 150 7.65 6.80 7.66
CA ILE A 150 6.24 6.61 8.05
C ILE A 150 5.87 5.13 8.02
N PHE A 151 6.20 4.40 6.96
CA PHE A 151 5.92 2.96 6.87
C PHE A 151 6.62 2.15 7.96
N SER A 152 7.87 2.49 8.28
CA SER A 152 8.61 1.80 9.33
C SER A 152 8.00 2.04 10.70
N MET A 153 7.59 3.28 11.01
CA MET A 153 6.92 3.62 12.28
C MET A 153 5.57 2.91 12.42
N VAL A 154 4.76 2.92 11.38
CA VAL A 154 3.44 2.28 11.38
C VAL A 154 3.57 0.76 11.50
N ARG A 155 4.52 0.14 10.81
CA ARG A 155 4.78 -1.30 10.90
C ARG A 155 5.21 -1.70 12.32
N GLU A 156 6.14 -0.96 12.92
CA GLU A 156 6.58 -1.20 14.31
C GLU A 156 5.41 -1.05 15.29
N TRP A 157 4.60 -0.02 15.12
CA TRP A 157 3.41 0.22 15.93
C TRP A 157 2.39 -0.93 15.83
N TYR A 158 2.15 -1.43 14.62
CA TYR A 158 1.31 -2.62 14.40
C TYR A 158 1.92 -3.87 15.06
N GLN A 159 3.22 -4.14 14.85
CA GLN A 159 3.90 -5.32 15.38
C GLN A 159 3.98 -5.32 16.92
N SER A 160 4.04 -4.15 17.55
CA SER A 160 3.98 -3.99 19.00
C SER A 160 2.58 -4.21 19.60
N GLY A 161 1.58 -4.56 18.77
CA GLY A 161 0.19 -4.66 19.22
C GLY A 161 -0.42 -3.31 19.56
N PHE A 162 0.01 -2.25 18.88
CA PHE A 162 -0.45 -0.87 19.11
C PHE A 162 -0.13 -0.37 20.53
N SER A 163 1.07 -0.66 21.03
CA SER A 163 1.51 -0.33 22.40
C SER A 163 1.58 1.17 22.68
N THR A 164 1.84 1.99 21.66
CA THR A 164 1.77 3.47 21.72
C THR A 164 0.34 3.89 21.36
N ASP A 165 -0.20 4.90 22.06
CA ASP A 165 -1.53 5.43 21.74
C ASP A 165 -1.54 6.17 20.39
N GLU A 166 -2.75 6.27 19.79
CA GLU A 166 -2.94 6.80 18.44
C GLU A 166 -2.51 8.25 18.29
N GLU A 167 -2.75 9.09 19.29
CA GLU A 167 -2.37 10.51 19.23
C GLU A 167 -0.86 10.66 19.29
N THR A 168 -0.20 9.93 20.16
CA THR A 168 1.26 9.94 20.27
C THR A 168 1.93 9.52 18.97
N ILE A 169 1.49 8.42 18.31
CA ILE A 169 2.09 8.00 17.04
C ILE A 169 1.85 9.00 15.91
N LYS A 170 0.65 9.61 15.84
CA LYS A 170 0.32 10.66 14.89
C LYS A 170 1.18 11.91 15.11
N ASP A 171 1.32 12.35 16.35
CA ASP A 171 2.13 13.52 16.72
C ASP A 171 3.61 13.31 16.38
N LEU A 172 4.14 12.11 16.64
CA LEU A 172 5.53 11.76 16.26
C LEU A 172 5.73 11.84 14.75
N MET A 173 4.83 11.22 13.96
CA MET A 173 4.90 11.27 12.50
C MET A 173 4.78 12.70 11.98
N GLU A 174 3.81 13.48 12.48
CA GLU A 174 3.59 14.87 12.06
C GLU A 174 4.81 15.75 12.38
N ASN A 175 5.37 15.64 13.57
CA ASN A 175 6.52 16.43 13.99
C ASN A 175 7.76 16.11 13.16
N LEU A 176 8.03 14.82 12.87
CA LEU A 176 9.13 14.41 12.01
C LEU A 176 8.98 14.93 10.58
N VAL A 177 7.78 14.89 10.02
CA VAL A 177 7.50 15.45 8.70
C VAL A 177 7.64 16.97 8.71
N ARG A 178 7.05 17.65 9.68
CA ARG A 178 7.01 19.10 9.77
C ARG A 178 8.39 19.72 9.97
N HIS A 179 9.17 19.21 10.91
CA HIS A 179 10.48 19.78 11.27
C HIS A 179 11.64 19.22 10.44
N GLY A 180 11.47 18.05 9.81
CA GLY A 180 12.45 17.48 8.90
C GLY A 180 12.15 17.82 7.45
N VAL A 181 11.09 17.22 6.90
CA VAL A 181 10.78 17.22 5.45
C VAL A 181 10.31 18.59 4.97
N TYR A 182 9.38 19.22 5.68
CA TYR A 182 8.79 20.51 5.24
C TYR A 182 9.79 21.65 5.27
N HIS A 183 10.81 21.59 6.12
CA HIS A 183 11.89 22.56 6.10
C HIS A 183 12.56 22.64 4.72
N TYR A 184 12.78 21.50 4.04
CA TYR A 184 13.40 21.45 2.72
C TYR A 184 12.45 21.79 1.57
N ILE A 185 11.18 21.47 1.71
CA ILE A 185 10.20 21.59 0.62
C ILE A 185 9.58 22.99 0.55
N TYR A 186 9.30 23.59 1.71
CA TYR A 186 8.54 24.86 1.78
C TYR A 186 9.40 26.07 2.18
N THR A 187 10.72 25.93 2.24
CA THR A 187 11.62 27.08 2.41
C THR A 187 11.88 27.72 1.06
N LYS A 188 11.21 28.83 0.77
CA LYS A 188 11.58 29.76 -0.30
C LYS A 188 12.30 30.93 0.29
#